data_5c843e9b9c543583e72262bcd3b5826f
#
_entry.id   5c843e9b9c543583e72262bcd3b5826f
#
_cell.length_a   1.000
_cell.length_b   1.000
_cell.length_c   1.000
_cell.angle_alpha   90.00
_cell.angle_beta   90.00
_cell.angle_gamma   90.00
#
_symmetry.space_group_name_H-M   'P 1'
#
loop_
_entity.id
_entity.type
_entity.pdbx_description
1 polymer ?
#
loop_
_entity_poly.entity_id
_entity_poly.type
_entity_poly.pdbx_seq_one_letter_code
_entity_poly.pdbx_strand_id
1 'polypeptide(L)'
;MILSPIEQSIKRKIEAVGKPLKDWDIQIYRGVLTGCNEAFIIDEAKRAEILSNCQSDDERERTEAIIRPILRGRDIRRYGYDWAGLYIIGTFPALKLDIESYPSLKQYFLDFGYDRLKQTGDKGARKKTSNQWFETQDSISYWEDFEKPKIVWGNLNLKGAYTHAPAGIYVNAPCPIIATENLAILHILNSNVADYYIRSLGVTRSGGYFEYKPMFVGKLPIPLSIDYLQAFPETPSEDQERMLQIMIYDIYNLSVEERLYLETLKY
;
A
#
# COMPACT_ATOMS: atom_id res chain seq x y z
N MET A 1 2.02 -21.96 -19.19
CA MET A 1 0.81 -22.71 -18.76
C MET A 1 -0.21 -22.59 -19.87
N ILE A 2 -0.83 -23.69 -20.31
CA ILE A 2 -1.90 -23.66 -21.32
C ILE A 2 -3.20 -23.43 -20.53
N LEU A 3 -3.89 -22.33 -20.86
CA LEU A 3 -5.18 -22.00 -20.23
C LEU A 3 -6.27 -22.93 -20.77
N SER A 4 -7.17 -23.38 -19.91
CA SER A 4 -8.38 -24.09 -20.31
C SER A 4 -9.32 -23.17 -21.13
N PRO A 5 -10.29 -23.71 -21.88
CA PRO A 5 -11.22 -22.89 -22.67
C PRO A 5 -11.99 -21.86 -21.81
N ILE A 6 -12.40 -22.21 -20.58
CA ILE A 6 -13.09 -21.30 -19.68
C ILE A 6 -12.16 -20.18 -19.20
N GLU A 7 -10.91 -20.48 -18.87
CA GLU A 7 -9.91 -19.49 -18.47
C GLU A 7 -9.58 -18.52 -19.61
N GLN A 8 -9.48 -19.03 -20.84
CA GLN A 8 -9.28 -18.18 -22.03
C GLN A 8 -10.48 -17.25 -22.25
N SER A 9 -11.70 -17.76 -22.06
CA SER A 9 -12.92 -16.96 -22.20
C SER A 9 -13.00 -15.85 -21.16
N ILE A 10 -12.77 -16.18 -19.89
CA ILE A 10 -12.75 -15.20 -18.78
C ILE A 10 -11.71 -14.10 -19.06
N LYS A 11 -10.46 -14.50 -19.35
CA LYS A 11 -9.38 -13.56 -19.63
C LYS A 11 -9.72 -12.62 -20.78
N ARG A 12 -10.21 -13.16 -21.91
CA ARG A 12 -10.61 -12.36 -23.07
C ARG A 12 -11.70 -11.35 -22.74
N LYS A 13 -12.70 -11.74 -21.94
CA LYS A 13 -13.78 -10.84 -21.50
C LYS A 13 -13.25 -9.72 -20.62
N ILE A 14 -12.37 -10.03 -19.66
CA ILE A 14 -11.75 -9.03 -18.81
C ILE A 14 -10.93 -8.03 -19.66
N GLU A 15 -10.14 -8.52 -20.59
CA GLU A 15 -9.28 -7.68 -21.45
C GLU A 15 -10.06 -6.86 -22.48
N ALA A 16 -11.31 -7.24 -22.78
CA ALA A 16 -12.18 -6.51 -23.70
C ALA A 16 -12.90 -5.32 -23.06
N VAL A 17 -12.88 -5.20 -21.72
CA VAL A 17 -13.65 -4.20 -20.98
C VAL A 17 -12.74 -3.13 -20.39
N GLY A 18 -12.96 -1.87 -20.76
CA GLY A 18 -12.26 -0.74 -20.17
C GLY A 18 -10.79 -0.60 -20.56
N LYS A 19 -9.99 -0.02 -19.66
CA LYS A 19 -8.56 0.20 -19.85
C LYS A 19 -7.78 -0.22 -18.60
N PRO A 20 -6.50 -0.60 -18.75
CA PRO A 20 -5.66 -0.96 -17.60
C PRO A 20 -5.66 0.13 -16.51
N LEU A 21 -5.70 -0.28 -15.26
CA LEU A 21 -5.72 0.64 -14.11
C LEU A 21 -4.57 1.66 -14.14
N LYS A 22 -3.39 1.26 -14.59
CA LYS A 22 -2.22 2.15 -14.76
C LYS A 22 -2.42 3.29 -15.77
N ASP A 23 -3.42 3.16 -16.66
CA ASP A 23 -3.75 4.15 -17.70
C ASP A 23 -4.91 5.08 -17.27
N TRP A 24 -5.42 4.90 -16.05
CA TRP A 24 -6.32 5.84 -15.40
C TRP A 24 -5.53 7.05 -14.89
N ASP A 25 -6.24 8.14 -14.55
CA ASP A 25 -5.62 9.32 -13.93
C ASP A 25 -5.29 9.03 -12.44
N ILE A 26 -4.43 8.06 -12.24
CA ILE A 26 -3.93 7.61 -10.93
C ILE A 26 -2.45 7.28 -11.03
N GLN A 27 -1.78 7.27 -9.87
CA GLN A 27 -0.41 6.78 -9.73
C GLN A 27 -0.36 5.67 -8.70
N ILE A 28 0.42 4.64 -8.99
CA ILE A 28 0.66 3.54 -8.05
C ILE A 28 2.08 3.68 -7.53
N TYR A 29 2.20 3.93 -6.23
CA TYR A 29 3.50 4.07 -5.57
C TYR A 29 3.77 2.93 -4.60
N ARG A 30 5.02 2.79 -4.21
CA ARG A 30 5.45 1.90 -3.13
C ARG A 30 5.37 2.64 -1.79
N GLY A 31 5.16 1.92 -0.70
CA GLY A 31 5.30 2.45 0.65
C GLY A 31 6.73 2.85 1.00
N VAL A 32 6.91 3.37 2.19
CA VAL A 32 8.20 3.93 2.64
C VAL A 32 9.24 2.83 2.82
N LEU A 33 10.37 2.94 2.12
CA LEU A 33 11.56 2.12 2.34
C LEU A 33 12.56 2.91 3.19
N THR A 34 12.68 2.52 4.43
CA THR A 34 13.56 3.19 5.41
C THR A 34 15.03 2.79 5.29
N GLY A 35 15.29 1.55 4.85
CA GLY A 35 16.60 0.92 4.91
C GLY A 35 17.03 0.47 6.32
N CYS A 36 16.27 0.83 7.36
CA CYS A 36 16.46 0.40 8.75
C CYS A 36 15.16 0.61 9.55
N ASN A 37 14.22 -0.32 9.42
CA ASN A 37 12.91 -0.18 10.06
C ASN A 37 13.01 -0.01 11.59
N GLU A 38 13.99 -0.62 12.22
CA GLU A 38 14.19 -0.58 13.68
C GLU A 38 14.46 0.85 14.21
N ALA A 39 15.02 1.72 13.36
CA ALA A 39 15.26 3.12 13.72
C ALA A 39 14.10 4.04 13.34
N PHE A 40 13.43 3.77 12.23
CA PHE A 40 12.45 4.68 11.64
C PHE A 40 11.00 4.33 11.98
N ILE A 41 10.71 3.08 12.40
CA ILE A 41 9.37 2.66 12.80
C ILE A 41 9.37 2.46 14.31
N ILE A 42 8.64 3.31 15.00
CA ILE A 42 8.62 3.41 16.46
C ILE A 42 7.21 3.17 17.01
N ASP A 43 7.13 2.79 18.26
CA ASP A 43 5.86 2.69 19.00
C ASP A 43 5.47 4.01 19.67
N GLU A 44 4.28 4.04 20.29
CA GLU A 44 3.77 5.23 20.99
C GLU A 44 4.68 5.64 22.14
N ALA A 45 5.27 4.71 22.87
CA ALA A 45 6.16 5.02 24.00
C ALA A 45 7.41 5.77 23.53
N LYS A 46 8.02 5.30 22.43
CA LYS A 46 9.19 5.96 21.85
C LYS A 46 8.83 7.30 21.21
N ARG A 47 7.67 7.40 20.57
CA ARG A 47 7.14 8.67 20.06
C ARG A 47 6.99 9.70 21.19
N ALA A 48 6.34 9.30 22.29
CA ALA A 48 6.16 10.16 23.45
C ALA A 48 7.50 10.60 24.07
N GLU A 49 8.47 9.70 24.17
CA GLU A 49 9.83 9.99 24.63
C GLU A 49 10.51 11.06 23.76
N ILE A 50 10.51 10.88 22.42
CA ILE A 50 11.11 11.85 21.49
C ILE A 50 10.44 13.22 21.64
N LEU A 51 9.11 13.27 21.70
CA LEU A 51 8.36 14.52 21.83
C LEU A 51 8.55 15.19 23.18
N SER A 52 8.72 14.43 24.26
CA SER A 52 8.98 14.98 25.61
C SER A 52 10.38 15.59 25.74
N ASN A 53 11.34 15.14 24.91
CA ASN A 53 12.71 15.64 24.91
C ASN A 53 12.89 16.88 24.01
N CYS A 54 11.85 17.33 23.30
CA CYS A 54 11.91 18.56 22.53
C CYS A 54 12.14 19.78 23.45
N GLN A 55 13.00 20.69 23.02
CA GLN A 55 13.47 21.85 23.82
C GLN A 55 12.51 23.04 23.74
N SER A 56 11.57 23.03 22.80
CA SER A 56 10.56 24.07 22.60
C SER A 56 9.28 23.50 22.01
N ASP A 57 8.17 24.26 22.17
CA ASP A 57 6.90 23.91 21.55
C ASP A 57 6.99 23.88 20.03
N ASP A 58 7.75 24.81 19.42
CA ASP A 58 7.98 24.84 17.97
C ASP A 58 8.73 23.60 17.46
N GLU A 59 9.74 23.12 18.19
CA GLU A 59 10.44 21.87 17.87
C GLU A 59 9.48 20.68 17.98
N ARG A 60 8.69 20.64 19.06
CA ARG A 60 7.73 19.58 19.30
C ARG A 60 6.69 19.50 18.19
N GLU A 61 6.11 20.63 17.79
CA GLU A 61 5.14 20.69 16.70
C GLU A 61 5.73 20.20 15.38
N ARG A 62 6.94 20.66 15.01
CA ARG A 62 7.63 20.21 13.79
C ARG A 62 7.96 18.72 13.84
N THR A 63 8.42 18.23 15.00
CA THR A 63 8.77 16.81 15.16
C THR A 63 7.53 15.94 15.11
N GLU A 64 6.45 16.33 15.74
CA GLU A 64 5.17 15.61 15.69
C GLU A 64 4.61 15.55 14.27
N ALA A 65 4.75 16.61 13.48
CA ALA A 65 4.27 16.68 12.10
C ALA A 65 4.91 15.64 11.18
N ILE A 66 6.15 15.22 11.44
CA ILE A 66 6.86 14.23 10.64
C ILE A 66 6.83 12.80 11.23
N ILE A 67 6.20 12.60 12.40
CA ILE A 67 5.98 11.28 12.99
C ILE A 67 4.53 10.86 12.71
N ARG A 68 4.33 9.94 11.76
CA ARG A 68 3.00 9.62 11.21
C ARG A 68 2.63 8.16 11.44
N PRO A 69 1.34 7.83 11.65
CA PRO A 69 0.90 6.44 11.74
C PRO A 69 1.31 5.65 10.50
N ILE A 70 1.77 4.40 10.70
CA ILE A 70 2.18 3.52 9.60
C ILE A 70 1.53 2.15 9.71
N LEU A 71 1.13 1.59 8.57
CA LEU A 71 0.66 0.22 8.42
C LEU A 71 1.75 -0.66 7.80
N ARG A 72 1.86 -1.88 8.28
CA ARG A 72 2.66 -2.95 7.65
C ARG A 72 1.74 -3.85 6.84
N GLY A 73 2.27 -4.65 5.94
CA GLY A 73 1.47 -5.56 5.13
C GLY A 73 0.56 -6.49 5.94
N ARG A 74 1.03 -6.96 7.11
CA ARG A 74 0.27 -7.80 8.04
C ARG A 74 -0.86 -7.08 8.78
N ASP A 75 -0.86 -5.77 8.78
CA ASP A 75 -1.90 -4.95 9.42
C ASP A 75 -3.09 -4.71 8.47
N ILE A 76 -2.89 -4.91 7.16
CA ILE A 76 -3.88 -4.64 6.11
C ILE A 76 -4.77 -5.87 5.90
N ARG A 77 -6.09 -5.64 5.84
CA ARG A 77 -7.13 -6.63 5.58
C ARG A 77 -7.96 -6.20 4.37
N ARG A 78 -8.78 -7.10 3.88
CA ARG A 78 -9.80 -6.76 2.90
C ARG A 78 -10.84 -5.85 3.54
N TYR A 79 -11.02 -4.65 2.99
CA TYR A 79 -11.92 -3.61 3.51
C TYR A 79 -11.63 -3.12 4.94
N GLY A 80 -10.40 -3.25 5.42
CA GLY A 80 -10.03 -2.77 6.75
C GLY A 80 -8.55 -2.94 7.06
N TYR A 81 -8.15 -2.51 8.24
CA TYR A 81 -6.81 -2.70 8.77
C TYR A 81 -6.81 -2.71 10.29
N ASP A 82 -5.83 -3.40 10.88
CA ASP A 82 -5.60 -3.45 12.32
C ASP A 82 -4.31 -2.69 12.62
N TRP A 83 -4.43 -1.40 12.92
CA TRP A 83 -3.26 -0.58 13.22
C TRP A 83 -2.59 -1.03 14.53
N ALA A 84 -1.29 -1.32 14.46
CA ALA A 84 -0.52 -1.86 15.57
C ALA A 84 0.05 -0.77 16.53
N GLY A 85 -0.39 0.48 16.43
CA GLY A 85 0.15 1.57 17.24
C GLY A 85 1.57 1.98 16.86
N LEU A 86 1.95 1.81 15.58
CA LEU A 86 3.28 2.12 15.07
C LEU A 86 3.28 3.41 14.26
N TYR A 87 4.41 4.11 14.30
CA TYR A 87 4.64 5.38 13.62
C TYR A 87 5.91 5.32 12.79
N ILE A 88 5.91 6.01 11.65
CA ILE A 88 7.10 6.28 10.84
C ILE A 88 7.68 7.65 11.20
N ILE A 89 8.99 7.72 11.37
CA ILE A 89 9.71 8.98 11.39
C ILE A 89 10.00 9.37 9.93
N GLY A 90 9.26 10.35 9.42
CA GLY A 90 9.22 10.73 8.02
C GLY A 90 10.32 11.71 7.61
N THR A 91 11.57 11.43 7.95
CA THR A 91 12.72 12.21 7.46
C THR A 91 13.04 11.85 6.00
N PHE A 92 12.12 12.19 5.10
CA PHE A 92 12.25 11.87 3.67
C PHE A 92 13.24 12.81 2.98
N PRO A 93 14.14 12.31 2.12
CA PRO A 93 15.05 13.16 1.35
C PRO A 93 14.36 14.26 0.55
N ALA A 94 13.12 13.98 0.07
CA ALA A 94 12.32 14.97 -0.66
C ALA A 94 11.94 16.20 0.18
N LEU A 95 11.86 16.07 1.51
CA LEU A 95 11.54 17.18 2.42
C LEU A 95 12.74 18.09 2.68
N LYS A 96 13.96 17.64 2.39
CA LYS A 96 15.20 18.41 2.60
C LYS A 96 15.31 19.01 4.00
N LEU A 97 14.96 18.21 5.03
CA LEU A 97 14.97 18.65 6.42
C LEU A 97 16.37 19.01 6.89
N ASP A 98 16.46 20.09 7.66
CA ASP A 98 17.66 20.36 8.45
C ASP A 98 17.52 19.68 9.82
N ILE A 99 18.30 18.62 10.06
CA ILE A 99 18.24 17.84 11.30
C ILE A 99 18.60 18.67 12.55
N GLU A 100 19.37 19.76 12.37
CA GLU A 100 19.69 20.67 13.46
C GLU A 100 18.45 21.39 14.01
N SER A 101 17.40 21.50 13.22
CA SER A 101 16.10 22.03 13.63
C SER A 101 15.26 21.03 14.43
N TYR A 102 15.75 19.80 14.60
CA TYR A 102 15.09 18.69 15.33
C TYR A 102 16.01 18.05 16.37
N PRO A 103 16.50 18.80 17.39
CA PRO A 103 17.52 18.33 18.31
C PRO A 103 17.17 17.02 19.02
N SER A 104 15.92 16.86 19.48
CA SER A 104 15.46 15.62 20.13
C SER A 104 15.52 14.43 19.17
N LEU A 105 15.05 14.59 17.94
CA LEU A 105 15.07 13.54 16.94
C LEU A 105 16.50 13.21 16.49
N LYS A 106 17.35 14.22 16.33
CA LYS A 106 18.79 14.05 16.04
C LYS A 106 19.44 13.20 17.12
N GLN A 107 19.19 13.52 18.40
CA GLN A 107 19.76 12.76 19.53
C GLN A 107 19.26 11.31 19.51
N TYR A 108 17.96 11.08 19.28
CA TYR A 108 17.41 9.74 19.15
C TYR A 108 18.13 8.92 18.08
N PHE A 109 18.36 9.47 16.90
CA PHE A 109 19.08 8.77 15.83
C PHE A 109 20.57 8.53 16.16
N LEU A 110 21.23 9.47 16.85
CA LEU A 110 22.60 9.29 17.29
C LEU A 110 22.73 8.20 18.34
N ASP A 111 21.78 8.13 19.30
CA ASP A 111 21.73 7.09 20.32
C ASP A 111 21.44 5.71 19.71
N PHE A 112 20.63 5.65 18.63
CA PHE A 112 20.43 4.42 17.86
C PHE A 112 21.74 3.95 17.20
N GLY A 113 22.56 4.86 16.68
CA GLY A 113 23.86 4.58 16.12
C GLY A 113 24.10 5.12 14.71
N TYR A 114 24.94 6.14 14.63
CA TYR A 114 25.33 6.78 13.36
C TYR A 114 25.87 5.78 12.32
N ASP A 115 26.77 4.88 12.75
CA ASP A 115 27.39 3.89 11.85
C ASP A 115 26.40 2.93 11.23
N ARG A 116 25.29 2.61 11.94
CA ARG A 116 24.22 1.79 11.42
C ARG A 116 23.33 2.57 10.46
N LEU A 117 23.14 3.87 10.68
CA LEU A 117 22.24 4.72 9.91
C LEU A 117 22.87 5.33 8.66
N LYS A 118 24.19 5.53 8.63
CA LYS A 118 24.87 6.08 7.44
C LYS A 118 24.57 5.24 6.19
N GLN A 119 24.47 5.90 5.05
CA GLN A 119 24.09 5.27 3.77
C GLN A 119 25.34 5.14 2.86
N THR A 120 26.36 4.49 3.36
CA THR A 120 27.66 4.33 2.69
C THR A 120 27.83 2.99 1.97
N GLY A 121 27.01 1.98 2.31
CA GLY A 121 27.16 0.64 1.81
C GLY A 121 28.24 -0.19 2.51
N ASP A 122 28.89 0.35 3.53
CA ASP A 122 29.88 -0.37 4.33
C ASP A 122 29.23 -1.48 5.15
N LYS A 123 30.06 -2.40 5.65
CA LYS A 123 29.58 -3.50 6.51
C LYS A 123 28.86 -2.93 7.76
N GLY A 124 27.59 -3.30 7.93
CA GLY A 124 26.75 -2.85 9.03
C GLY A 124 26.00 -1.55 8.78
N ALA A 125 26.39 -0.75 7.79
CA ALA A 125 25.67 0.44 7.35
C ALA A 125 24.49 0.11 6.43
N ARG A 126 23.64 1.11 6.12
CA ARG A 126 22.59 0.98 5.12
C ARG A 126 23.20 0.98 3.70
N LYS A 127 22.39 0.54 2.72
CA LYS A 127 22.75 0.58 1.29
C LYS A 127 23.25 1.97 0.89
N LYS A 128 24.28 2.01 0.04
CA LYS A 128 24.85 3.27 -0.46
C LYS A 128 23.80 4.08 -1.25
N THR A 129 23.64 5.33 -0.86
CA THR A 129 22.85 6.36 -1.54
C THR A 129 23.58 7.70 -1.44
N SER A 130 22.98 8.77 -1.99
CA SER A 130 23.42 10.16 -1.76
C SER A 130 22.67 10.85 -0.61
N ASN A 131 21.76 10.14 0.08
CA ASN A 131 20.93 10.69 1.15
C ASN A 131 21.75 10.91 2.42
N GLN A 132 21.25 11.77 3.30
CA GLN A 132 21.83 12.01 4.60
C GLN A 132 21.62 10.79 5.53
N TRP A 133 22.45 10.66 6.55
CA TRP A 133 22.44 9.54 7.49
C TRP A 133 21.12 9.40 8.28
N PHE A 134 20.39 10.49 8.49
CA PHE A 134 19.11 10.54 9.20
C PHE A 134 17.89 10.41 8.27
N GLU A 135 18.08 10.41 6.96
CA GLU A 135 17.01 10.31 5.98
C GLU A 135 16.64 8.85 5.69
N THR A 136 15.42 8.61 5.24
CA THR A 136 15.01 7.30 4.74
C THR A 136 15.81 6.91 3.50
N GLN A 137 15.79 5.62 3.13
CA GLN A 137 16.56 5.14 1.98
C GLN A 137 15.98 5.61 0.65
N ASP A 138 14.65 5.61 0.52
CA ASP A 138 13.96 6.14 -0.67
C ASP A 138 13.64 7.62 -0.49
N SER A 139 13.64 8.37 -1.58
CA SER A 139 13.41 9.82 -1.58
C SER A 139 12.01 10.22 -1.16
N ILE A 140 11.01 9.36 -1.42
CA ILE A 140 9.57 9.61 -1.16
C ILE A 140 9.12 10.97 -1.72
N SER A 141 9.43 11.21 -3.00
CA SER A 141 9.03 12.46 -3.69
C SER A 141 7.52 12.63 -3.81
N TYR A 142 6.77 11.54 -3.60
CA TYR A 142 5.30 11.48 -3.59
C TYR A 142 4.72 11.49 -2.17
N TRP A 143 5.43 12.02 -1.18
CA TRP A 143 4.98 12.04 0.22
C TRP A 143 3.60 12.70 0.40
N GLU A 144 3.25 13.69 -0.43
CA GLU A 144 1.95 14.35 -0.42
C GLU A 144 0.79 13.38 -0.72
N ASP A 145 1.04 12.30 -1.43
CA ASP A 145 0.01 11.28 -1.72
C ASP A 145 -0.33 10.45 -0.49
N PHE A 146 0.55 10.40 0.53
CA PHE A 146 0.20 9.85 1.84
C PHE A 146 -0.72 10.78 2.65
N GLU A 147 -0.71 12.06 2.37
CA GLU A 147 -1.60 13.05 3.00
C GLU A 147 -2.99 13.15 2.32
N LYS A 148 -3.29 12.24 1.39
CA LYS A 148 -4.59 12.06 0.73
C LYS A 148 -5.21 10.73 1.16
N PRO A 149 -6.56 10.60 1.05
CA PRO A 149 -7.19 9.28 1.09
C PRO A 149 -6.62 8.38 -0.01
N LYS A 150 -6.46 7.09 0.29
CA LYS A 150 -5.77 6.17 -0.62
C LYS A 150 -6.20 4.73 -0.44
N ILE A 151 -6.08 3.93 -1.49
CA ILE A 151 -6.17 2.47 -1.43
C ILE A 151 -4.76 1.93 -1.13
N VAL A 152 -4.68 1.01 -0.16
CA VAL A 152 -3.45 0.34 0.25
C VAL A 152 -3.64 -1.17 0.27
N TRP A 153 -2.55 -1.94 0.07
CA TRP A 153 -2.59 -3.40 0.17
C TRP A 153 -1.25 -4.00 0.55
N GLY A 154 -1.30 -5.21 1.11
CA GLY A 154 -0.10 -6.02 1.35
C GLY A 154 0.41 -6.62 0.04
N ASN A 155 1.72 -6.50 -0.22
CA ASN A 155 2.30 -7.02 -1.46
C ASN A 155 2.26 -8.55 -1.58
N LEU A 156 2.35 -9.29 -0.47
CA LEU A 156 2.37 -10.76 -0.43
C LEU A 156 1.18 -11.27 0.37
N ASN A 157 0.22 -11.91 -0.29
CA ASN A 157 -1.01 -12.42 0.31
C ASN A 157 -1.47 -13.73 -0.35
N LEU A 158 -2.30 -14.50 0.36
CA LEU A 158 -3.01 -15.65 -0.21
C LEU A 158 -4.09 -15.22 -1.20
N LYS A 159 -4.77 -14.11 -0.94
CA LYS A 159 -5.77 -13.49 -1.80
C LYS A 159 -5.60 -11.98 -1.77
N GLY A 160 -5.94 -11.29 -2.85
CA GLY A 160 -5.92 -9.83 -2.90
C GLY A 160 -6.76 -9.23 -1.77
N ALA A 161 -6.18 -8.32 -1.00
CA ALA A 161 -6.79 -7.67 0.14
C ALA A 161 -6.46 -6.19 0.13
N TYR A 162 -7.41 -5.40 -0.31
CA TYR A 162 -7.28 -3.96 -0.49
C TYR A 162 -8.18 -3.24 0.50
N THR A 163 -7.69 -2.14 1.05
CA THR A 163 -8.47 -1.28 1.93
C THR A 163 -8.25 0.18 1.62
N HIS A 164 -9.23 0.99 1.95
CA HIS A 164 -9.07 2.43 1.97
C HIS A 164 -8.38 2.84 3.28
N ALA A 165 -7.44 3.77 3.21
CA ALA A 165 -6.78 4.39 4.35
C ALA A 165 -6.94 5.91 4.26
N PRO A 166 -7.31 6.59 5.36
CA PRO A 166 -7.48 8.04 5.36
C PRO A 166 -6.16 8.78 5.16
N ALA A 167 -6.26 10.09 4.95
CA ALA A 167 -5.13 10.99 4.88
C ALA A 167 -4.22 10.85 6.11
N GLY A 168 -2.91 10.94 5.90
CA GLY A 168 -1.92 10.93 6.97
C GLY A 168 -1.52 9.54 7.48
N ILE A 169 -2.12 8.45 6.99
CA ILE A 169 -1.67 7.09 7.26
C ILE A 169 -0.65 6.68 6.18
N TYR A 170 0.50 6.26 6.61
CA TYR A 170 1.59 5.77 5.77
C TYR A 170 1.59 4.24 5.70
N VAL A 171 2.27 3.68 4.72
CA VAL A 171 2.51 2.23 4.65
C VAL A 171 3.99 1.94 4.46
N ASN A 172 4.45 0.84 5.05
CA ASN A 172 5.82 0.39 4.90
C ASN A 172 6.00 -0.39 3.59
N ALA A 173 7.13 -0.18 2.90
CA ALA A 173 7.48 -1.01 1.76
C ALA A 173 7.58 -2.51 2.16
N PRO A 174 7.15 -3.44 1.32
CA PRO A 174 6.78 -3.27 -0.09
C PRO A 174 5.27 -3.00 -0.34
N CYS A 175 4.47 -2.60 0.67
CA CYS A 175 3.05 -2.32 0.49
C CYS A 175 2.84 -1.17 -0.49
N PRO A 176 2.03 -1.32 -1.55
CA PRO A 176 1.75 -0.25 -2.48
C PRO A 176 0.58 0.64 -2.04
N ILE A 177 0.48 1.81 -2.69
CA ILE A 177 -0.62 2.75 -2.53
C ILE A 177 -1.15 3.25 -3.88
N ILE A 178 -2.42 3.63 -3.91
CA ILE A 178 -3.05 4.44 -4.96
C ILE A 178 -3.75 5.60 -4.27
N ALA A 179 -3.29 6.83 -4.48
CA ALA A 179 -3.95 8.02 -3.94
C ALA A 179 -5.25 8.28 -4.74
N THR A 180 -6.38 7.81 -4.20
CA THR A 180 -7.71 7.96 -4.80
C THR A 180 -8.80 7.82 -3.74
N GLU A 181 -9.89 8.57 -3.91
CA GLU A 181 -11.14 8.41 -3.14
C GLU A 181 -12.16 7.53 -3.86
N ASN A 182 -11.82 7.00 -5.04
CA ASN A 182 -12.73 6.22 -5.86
C ASN A 182 -12.96 4.81 -5.28
N LEU A 183 -14.03 4.65 -4.50
CA LEU A 183 -14.41 3.37 -3.89
C LEU A 183 -14.78 2.31 -4.93
N ALA A 184 -15.21 2.68 -6.13
CA ALA A 184 -15.49 1.70 -7.18
C ALA A 184 -14.22 0.92 -7.57
N ILE A 185 -13.06 1.61 -7.62
CA ILE A 185 -11.77 0.94 -7.83
C ILE A 185 -11.46 -0.04 -6.69
N LEU A 186 -11.68 0.36 -5.44
CA LEU A 186 -11.50 -0.50 -4.27
C LEU A 186 -12.35 -1.77 -4.36
N HIS A 187 -13.63 -1.62 -4.73
CA HIS A 187 -14.55 -2.76 -4.83
C HIS A 187 -14.15 -3.71 -5.95
N ILE A 188 -13.74 -3.18 -7.12
CA ILE A 188 -13.25 -4.02 -8.22
C ILE A 188 -11.97 -4.75 -7.82
N LEU A 189 -11.00 -4.08 -7.19
CA LEU A 189 -9.76 -4.70 -6.73
C LEU A 189 -10.00 -5.83 -5.72
N ASN A 190 -11.04 -5.73 -4.89
CA ASN A 190 -11.43 -6.78 -3.94
C ASN A 190 -12.30 -7.89 -4.56
N SER A 191 -12.56 -7.88 -5.87
CA SER A 191 -13.38 -8.89 -6.53
C SER A 191 -12.61 -10.16 -6.88
N ASN A 192 -13.33 -11.27 -7.07
CA ASN A 192 -12.77 -12.51 -7.60
C ASN A 192 -12.23 -12.34 -9.04
N VAL A 193 -12.82 -11.44 -9.82
CA VAL A 193 -12.37 -11.11 -11.18
C VAL A 193 -10.96 -10.51 -11.14
N ALA A 194 -10.76 -9.51 -10.27
CA ALA A 194 -9.45 -8.87 -10.11
C ALA A 194 -8.39 -9.86 -9.60
N ASP A 195 -8.73 -10.63 -8.57
CA ASP A 195 -7.81 -11.60 -8.00
C ASP A 195 -7.36 -12.63 -9.02
N TYR A 196 -8.31 -13.22 -9.77
CA TYR A 196 -8.02 -14.16 -10.85
C TYR A 196 -7.12 -13.55 -11.92
N TYR A 197 -7.47 -12.36 -12.44
CA TYR A 197 -6.72 -11.74 -13.52
C TYR A 197 -5.30 -11.37 -13.09
N ILE A 198 -5.15 -10.72 -11.93
CA ILE A 198 -3.84 -10.30 -11.40
C ILE A 198 -2.94 -11.52 -11.18
N ARG A 199 -3.47 -12.59 -10.60
CA ARG A 199 -2.70 -13.84 -10.37
C ARG A 199 -2.32 -14.53 -11.68
N SER A 200 -3.12 -14.40 -12.74
CA SER A 200 -2.79 -14.95 -14.06
C SER A 200 -1.55 -14.30 -14.71
N LEU A 201 -1.13 -13.12 -14.24
CA LEU A 201 0.00 -12.37 -14.77
C LEU A 201 1.35 -12.73 -14.14
N GLY A 202 1.36 -13.53 -13.10
CA GLY A 202 2.58 -13.87 -12.36
C GLY A 202 2.63 -15.33 -11.94
N VAL A 203 3.46 -15.62 -10.96
CA VAL A 203 3.68 -16.98 -10.44
C VAL A 203 3.30 -17.04 -8.97
N THR A 204 2.49 -18.04 -8.62
CA THR A 204 2.15 -18.33 -7.24
C THR A 204 3.40 -18.86 -6.50
N ARG A 205 3.67 -18.31 -5.32
CA ARG A 205 4.74 -18.73 -4.42
C ARG A 205 4.34 -19.97 -3.63
N SER A 206 5.31 -20.55 -2.94
CA SER A 206 5.05 -21.67 -2.02
C SER A 206 3.95 -21.33 -1.01
N GLY A 207 3.09 -22.30 -0.69
CA GLY A 207 1.96 -22.11 0.21
C GLY A 207 0.78 -21.33 -0.36
N GLY A 208 0.72 -21.11 -1.69
CA GLY A 208 -0.39 -20.41 -2.34
C GLY A 208 -0.26 -18.89 -2.34
N TYR A 209 0.77 -18.32 -1.75
CA TYR A 209 0.99 -16.88 -1.73
C TYR A 209 1.27 -16.31 -3.12
N PHE A 210 0.80 -15.08 -3.36
CA PHE A 210 1.05 -14.33 -4.58
C PHE A 210 1.55 -12.92 -4.25
N GLU A 211 2.42 -12.38 -5.12
CA GLU A 211 2.92 -11.01 -4.99
C GLU A 211 2.06 -10.06 -5.83
N TYR A 212 1.17 -9.31 -5.15
CA TYR A 212 0.30 -8.30 -5.76
C TYR A 212 1.07 -7.01 -6.05
N LYS A 213 2.10 -7.13 -6.90
CA LYS A 213 2.97 -6.01 -7.27
C LYS A 213 2.22 -4.96 -8.09
N PRO A 214 2.62 -3.67 -7.99
CA PRO A 214 2.07 -2.60 -8.82
C PRO A 214 2.03 -2.93 -10.31
N MET A 215 3.09 -3.59 -10.82
CA MET A 215 3.18 -3.97 -12.23
C MET A 215 2.11 -4.99 -12.68
N PHE A 216 1.55 -5.77 -11.78
CA PHE A 216 0.45 -6.70 -12.07
C PHE A 216 -0.90 -6.03 -11.81
N VAL A 217 -1.06 -5.40 -10.65
CA VAL A 217 -2.30 -4.69 -10.28
C VAL A 217 -2.63 -3.60 -11.29
N GLY A 218 -1.64 -2.83 -11.74
CA GLY A 218 -1.81 -1.79 -12.73
C GLY A 218 -2.27 -2.28 -14.13
N LYS A 219 -2.13 -3.57 -14.43
CA LYS A 219 -2.59 -4.16 -15.70
C LYS A 219 -4.05 -4.57 -15.69
N LEU A 220 -4.71 -4.62 -14.52
CA LEU A 220 -6.13 -4.98 -14.45
C LEU A 220 -6.96 -4.00 -15.30
N PRO A 221 -7.70 -4.49 -16.31
CA PRO A 221 -8.62 -3.66 -17.08
C PRO A 221 -9.80 -3.23 -16.18
N ILE A 222 -10.00 -1.93 -16.04
CA ILE A 222 -11.10 -1.33 -15.29
C ILE A 222 -12.10 -0.74 -16.29
N PRO A 223 -13.38 -1.12 -16.23
CA PRO A 223 -14.43 -0.54 -17.08
C PRO A 223 -14.61 0.96 -16.79
N LEU A 224 -14.96 1.73 -17.81
CA LEU A 224 -15.09 3.20 -17.67
C LEU A 224 -16.36 3.62 -16.92
N SER A 225 -17.40 2.78 -16.93
CA SER A 225 -18.70 3.10 -16.30
C SER A 225 -18.87 2.31 -15.01
N ILE A 226 -18.19 2.73 -13.96
CA ILE A 226 -18.19 2.06 -12.64
C ILE A 226 -18.68 2.95 -11.49
N ASP A 227 -19.03 4.21 -11.75
CA ASP A 227 -19.34 5.20 -10.71
C ASP A 227 -20.46 4.78 -9.76
N TYR A 228 -21.43 3.99 -10.25
CA TYR A 228 -22.52 3.49 -9.42
C TYR A 228 -22.05 2.51 -8.31
N LEU A 229 -20.85 1.93 -8.43
CA LEU A 229 -20.26 1.13 -7.36
C LEU A 229 -19.79 1.99 -6.18
N GLN A 230 -19.62 3.30 -6.35
CA GLN A 230 -19.29 4.23 -5.28
C GLN A 230 -20.45 4.45 -4.29
N ALA A 231 -21.67 3.99 -4.60
CA ALA A 231 -22.79 3.99 -3.68
C ALA A 231 -22.64 2.99 -2.52
N PHE A 232 -21.74 2.02 -2.65
CA PHE A 232 -21.44 1.07 -1.59
C PHE A 232 -20.45 1.68 -0.59
N PRO A 233 -20.57 1.33 0.71
CA PRO A 233 -19.70 1.88 1.73
C PRO A 233 -18.24 1.37 1.56
N GLU A 234 -17.32 2.10 2.14
CA GLU A 234 -15.88 1.75 2.21
C GLU A 234 -15.65 0.36 2.84
N THR A 235 -16.47 0.02 3.83
CA THR A 235 -16.51 -1.31 4.47
C THR A 235 -17.88 -1.92 4.27
N PRO A 236 -18.12 -2.66 3.17
CA PRO A 236 -19.40 -3.26 2.89
C PRO A 236 -19.71 -4.43 3.84
N SER A 237 -20.98 -4.65 4.14
CA SER A 237 -21.45 -5.87 4.82
C SER A 237 -21.29 -7.09 3.91
N GLU A 238 -21.40 -8.31 4.47
CA GLU A 238 -21.32 -9.53 3.68
C GLU A 238 -22.35 -9.58 2.55
N ASP A 239 -23.58 -9.10 2.79
CA ASP A 239 -24.62 -9.05 1.75
C ASP A 239 -24.29 -8.02 0.67
N GLN A 240 -23.73 -6.87 1.06
CA GLN A 240 -23.26 -5.87 0.10
C GLN A 240 -22.07 -6.37 -0.70
N GLU A 241 -21.15 -7.14 -0.10
CA GLU A 241 -20.06 -7.77 -0.82
C GLU A 241 -20.55 -8.78 -1.86
N ARG A 242 -21.58 -9.58 -1.53
CA ARG A 242 -22.21 -10.50 -2.49
C ARG A 242 -22.84 -9.73 -3.66
N MET A 243 -23.57 -8.65 -3.37
CA MET A 243 -24.14 -7.79 -4.40
C MET A 243 -23.06 -7.18 -5.29
N LEU A 244 -22.02 -6.62 -4.71
CA LEU A 244 -20.87 -6.07 -5.44
C LEU A 244 -20.23 -7.13 -6.36
N GLN A 245 -20.04 -8.35 -5.87
CA GLN A 245 -19.45 -9.43 -6.65
C GLN A 245 -20.32 -9.77 -7.88
N ILE A 246 -21.66 -9.84 -7.71
CA ILE A 246 -22.60 -10.07 -8.82
C ILE A 246 -22.55 -8.94 -9.83
N MET A 247 -22.60 -7.68 -9.37
CA MET A 247 -22.53 -6.50 -10.24
C MET A 247 -21.20 -6.44 -11.02
N ILE A 248 -20.10 -6.79 -10.38
CA ILE A 248 -18.79 -6.83 -11.03
C ILE A 248 -18.74 -7.95 -12.08
N TYR A 249 -19.31 -9.13 -11.81
CA TYR A 249 -19.41 -10.17 -12.84
C TYR A 249 -20.22 -9.69 -14.05
N ASP A 250 -21.30 -8.93 -13.82
CA ASP A 250 -22.13 -8.37 -14.91
C ASP A 250 -21.34 -7.35 -15.72
N ILE A 251 -20.56 -6.48 -15.08
CA ILE A 251 -19.70 -5.49 -15.76
C ILE A 251 -18.71 -6.17 -16.72
N TYR A 252 -18.14 -7.31 -16.31
CA TYR A 252 -17.20 -8.08 -17.14
C TYR A 252 -17.90 -9.08 -18.06
N ASN A 253 -19.23 -9.06 -18.17
CA ASN A 253 -20.04 -9.94 -19.01
C ASN A 253 -19.75 -11.44 -18.81
N LEU A 254 -19.51 -11.86 -17.56
CA LEU A 254 -19.24 -13.25 -17.24
C LEU A 254 -20.49 -14.08 -17.22
N SER A 255 -20.46 -15.25 -17.89
CA SER A 255 -21.54 -16.24 -17.85
C SER A 255 -21.66 -16.89 -16.47
N VAL A 256 -22.78 -17.56 -16.21
CA VAL A 256 -23.01 -18.30 -14.96
C VAL A 256 -21.90 -19.33 -14.72
N GLU A 257 -21.48 -20.06 -15.76
CA GLU A 257 -20.41 -21.06 -15.68
C GLU A 257 -19.07 -20.42 -15.30
N GLU A 258 -18.73 -19.27 -15.89
CA GLU A 258 -17.49 -18.53 -15.59
C GLU A 258 -17.49 -17.98 -14.16
N ARG A 259 -18.63 -17.49 -13.67
CA ARG A 259 -18.78 -17.03 -12.26
C ARG A 259 -18.57 -18.19 -11.29
N LEU A 260 -19.23 -19.32 -11.53
CA LEU A 260 -19.05 -20.52 -10.71
C LEU A 260 -17.59 -20.99 -10.72
N TYR A 261 -16.93 -20.97 -11.89
CA TYR A 261 -15.51 -21.29 -11.98
C TYR A 261 -14.67 -20.40 -11.05
N LEU A 262 -14.85 -19.08 -11.11
CA LEU A 262 -14.12 -18.14 -10.25
C LEU A 262 -14.37 -18.36 -8.75
N GLU A 263 -15.59 -18.77 -8.38
CA GLU A 263 -15.97 -19.07 -6.98
C GLU A 263 -15.35 -20.36 -6.46
N THR A 264 -15.04 -21.32 -7.34
CA THR A 264 -14.39 -22.59 -6.96
C THR A 264 -12.89 -22.45 -6.73
N LEU A 265 -12.27 -21.37 -7.19
CA LEU A 265 -10.83 -21.16 -7.04
C LEU A 265 -10.48 -20.94 -5.56
N LYS A 266 -9.69 -21.87 -5.02
CA LYS A 266 -9.10 -21.79 -3.66
C LYS A 266 -7.61 -21.47 -3.81
N TYR A 267 -7.18 -20.43 -3.14
CA TYR A 267 -5.78 -20.02 -3.13
C TYR A 267 -5.15 -20.22 -1.76
#